data_1ff6be6212d6ba650a0ac7dc91cd44a8
#
_entry.id   1ff6be6212d6ba650a0ac7dc91cd44a8
#
_cell.length_a   1.000
_cell.length_b   1.000
_cell.length_c   1.000
_cell.angle_alpha   90.00
_cell.angle_beta   90.00
_cell.angle_gamma   90.00
#
_symmetry.space_group_name_H-M   'P 1'
#
loop_
_entity.id
_entity.type
_entity.pdbx_description
1 polymer ?
#
loop_
_entity_poly.entity_id
_entity_poly.type
_entity_poly.pdbx_seq_one_letter_code
_entity_poly.pdbx_strand_id
1 'polypeptide(L)'
;MINGMRTITATRKVDCEHLLNEFLDDTHFDMIVDGDADFYAPPVSTVDGAFNSEENLGFRFRKNVFSKEEMDGAYDGLIGAATLSNNRGTSTGTIGIQKQGNRDWVFPWQEDIMKLLQSNNLEGKTPQDIMDAYVKKNGDLNFHWDKRASLWHRGKIAQAGYEYENFFLNLLQTDQLTVEKIKEIKKFITDTKYTAAIHSGIAGFYDRYPRIPFGRATNYTEQNMGKFEKCYPYMRKLNSMFADLVPERYARQKKVAEALDKRFIVGEDTAFSTITVNKNYRTTAHRDGANYVPGFSNLSTVTRGDIGWEGGLFVLPEYRVAVNLRPGDALLVNNAGIIHGNTELIPPTGLDIEDMERISMVSYMRDGMQELKSKEYETARYEYVESRRLNPDHPLQRTKWNGISEGMWADDEWNDFLVTKGMTDEDGFVGQKKAEVSSLDEFF
;
A
#
# COMPACT_ATOMS: atom_id res chain seq x y z
N MET A 1 -16.43 9.77 39.64
CA MET A 1 -16.94 9.01 38.49
C MET A 1 -15.72 8.63 37.67
N ILE A 2 -15.36 7.37 37.67
CA ILE A 2 -14.33 6.83 36.76
C ILE A 2 -15.00 6.91 35.39
N ASN A 3 -14.51 7.76 34.50
CA ASN A 3 -14.96 7.79 33.11
C ASN A 3 -14.78 6.38 32.54
N GLY A 4 -15.91 5.68 32.39
CA GLY A 4 -15.88 4.27 32.08
C GLY A 4 -15.43 4.02 30.66
N MET A 5 -14.18 3.62 30.52
CA MET A 5 -13.70 3.00 29.28
C MET A 5 -14.61 1.80 28.95
N ARG A 6 -15.17 1.79 27.74
CA ARG A 6 -16.09 0.74 27.29
C ARG A 6 -15.32 -0.38 26.65
N THR A 7 -15.47 -1.60 27.15
CA THR A 7 -15.01 -2.80 26.47
C THR A 7 -16.15 -3.40 25.66
N ILE A 8 -15.91 -3.63 24.37
CA ILE A 8 -16.88 -4.20 23.43
C ILE A 8 -16.26 -5.48 22.87
N THR A 9 -16.94 -6.59 23.01
CA THR A 9 -16.52 -7.87 22.41
C THR A 9 -17.57 -8.31 21.40
N ALA A 10 -17.17 -8.47 20.15
CA ALA A 10 -18.06 -8.99 19.12
C ALA A 10 -18.33 -10.48 19.35
N THR A 11 -19.59 -10.87 19.17
CA THR A 11 -20.01 -12.27 19.31
C THR A 11 -19.89 -13.06 18.00
N ARG A 12 -19.81 -12.35 16.87
CA ARG A 12 -19.71 -12.95 15.54
C ARG A 12 -18.97 -12.02 14.58
N LYS A 13 -18.42 -12.61 13.54
CA LYS A 13 -17.91 -11.94 12.35
C LYS A 13 -18.85 -12.25 11.18
N VAL A 14 -19.20 -11.24 10.40
CA VAL A 14 -20.04 -11.37 9.19
C VAL A 14 -19.14 -11.36 7.98
N ASP A 15 -19.42 -12.21 7.00
CA ASP A 15 -18.73 -12.16 5.71
C ASP A 15 -19.14 -10.90 4.94
N CYS A 16 -18.16 -10.05 4.69
CA CYS A 16 -18.32 -8.77 4.00
C CYS A 16 -17.39 -8.65 2.76
N GLU A 17 -16.85 -9.75 2.24
CA GLU A 17 -15.98 -9.72 1.05
C GLU A 17 -16.68 -9.10 -0.17
N HIS A 18 -17.99 -9.27 -0.27
CA HIS A 18 -18.81 -8.68 -1.33
C HIS A 18 -18.89 -7.14 -1.28
N LEU A 19 -18.55 -6.53 -0.13
CA LEU A 19 -18.53 -5.08 0.04
C LEU A 19 -17.22 -4.44 -0.41
N LEU A 20 -16.19 -5.21 -0.71
CA LEU A 20 -14.91 -4.67 -1.15
C LEU A 20 -15.07 -3.78 -2.37
N ASN A 21 -14.54 -2.55 -2.27
CA ASN A 21 -14.65 -1.46 -3.24
C ASN A 21 -16.03 -0.79 -3.33
N GLU A 22 -16.97 -1.11 -2.44
CA GLU A 22 -18.25 -0.44 -2.33
C GLU A 22 -18.21 0.64 -1.22
N PHE A 23 -19.00 1.69 -1.38
CA PHE A 23 -19.14 2.70 -0.33
C PHE A 23 -20.03 2.19 0.81
N LEU A 24 -19.61 2.47 2.02
CA LEU A 24 -20.35 2.12 3.22
C LEU A 24 -21.29 3.26 3.65
N ASP A 25 -22.42 2.91 4.23
CA ASP A 25 -23.43 3.81 4.78
C ASP A 25 -23.97 3.27 6.13
N ASP A 26 -25.04 3.86 6.64
CA ASP A 26 -25.66 3.53 7.93
C ASP A 26 -26.30 2.13 7.99
N THR A 27 -26.52 1.49 6.85
CA THR A 27 -27.00 0.09 6.80
C THR A 27 -25.92 -0.94 7.15
N HIS A 28 -24.65 -0.53 7.19
CA HIS A 28 -23.50 -1.40 7.39
C HIS A 28 -23.04 -1.51 8.86
N PHE A 29 -23.70 -0.82 9.78
CA PHE A 29 -23.41 -0.90 11.22
C PHE A 29 -24.68 -0.77 12.05
N ASP A 30 -24.63 -1.31 13.28
CA ASP A 30 -25.72 -1.24 14.25
C ASP A 30 -25.34 -0.40 15.47
N MET A 31 -24.04 -0.10 15.64
CA MET A 31 -23.52 0.61 16.79
C MET A 31 -22.53 1.70 16.35
N ILE A 32 -22.66 2.88 16.96
CA ILE A 32 -21.66 3.94 16.85
C ILE A 32 -20.91 4.03 18.17
N VAL A 33 -19.57 3.98 18.09
CA VAL A 33 -18.67 4.22 19.20
C VAL A 33 -18.25 5.69 19.16
N ASP A 34 -18.66 6.44 20.17
CA ASP A 34 -18.41 7.88 20.32
C ASP A 34 -17.83 8.23 21.70
N GLY A 35 -17.08 7.35 22.28
CA GLY A 35 -16.40 7.51 23.57
C GLY A 35 -15.24 6.54 23.64
N ASP A 36 -14.39 6.68 24.65
CA ASP A 36 -13.25 5.77 24.87
C ASP A 36 -13.70 4.32 24.89
N ALA A 37 -13.10 3.50 24.04
CA ALA A 37 -13.49 2.11 23.89
C ALA A 37 -12.32 1.22 23.41
N ASP A 38 -12.39 -0.03 23.86
CA ASP A 38 -11.59 -1.15 23.37
C ASP A 38 -12.53 -2.15 22.70
N PHE A 39 -12.22 -2.52 21.46
CA PHE A 39 -13.03 -3.46 20.70
C PHE A 39 -12.25 -4.73 20.38
N TYR A 40 -12.85 -5.86 20.68
CA TYR A 40 -12.27 -7.17 20.43
C TYR A 40 -13.14 -7.96 19.44
N ALA A 41 -12.51 -8.55 18.44
CA ALA A 41 -13.11 -9.55 17.57
C ALA A 41 -13.40 -10.85 18.34
N PRO A 42 -14.28 -11.73 17.84
CA PRO A 42 -14.47 -13.05 18.44
C PRO A 42 -13.14 -13.80 18.51
N PRO A 43 -12.84 -14.48 19.62
CA PRO A 43 -11.60 -15.27 19.73
C PRO A 43 -11.63 -16.43 18.73
N VAL A 44 -10.49 -16.69 18.08
CA VAL A 44 -10.35 -17.76 17.08
C VAL A 44 -10.32 -19.14 17.72
N SER A 45 -9.94 -19.23 18.99
CA SER A 45 -9.85 -20.48 19.75
C SER A 45 -10.31 -20.28 21.19
N THR A 46 -11.05 -21.25 21.73
CA THR A 46 -11.53 -21.26 23.11
C THR A 46 -10.58 -21.98 24.07
N VAL A 47 -9.38 -22.36 23.64
CA VAL A 47 -8.55 -23.30 24.38
C VAL A 47 -7.90 -22.70 25.63
N ASP A 48 -7.65 -21.39 25.68
CA ASP A 48 -6.88 -20.78 26.78
C ASP A 48 -7.61 -19.71 27.61
N GLY A 49 -8.90 -19.55 27.48
CA GLY A 49 -9.71 -18.69 28.38
C GLY A 49 -9.43 -17.19 28.31
N ALA A 50 -8.52 -16.71 27.49
CA ALA A 50 -8.23 -15.30 27.29
C ALA A 50 -9.17 -14.72 26.23
N PHE A 51 -10.35 -14.29 26.62
CA PHE A 51 -11.35 -13.71 25.72
C PHE A 51 -10.91 -12.39 25.07
N ASN A 52 -10.00 -11.65 25.70
CA ASN A 52 -9.54 -10.33 25.23
C ASN A 52 -8.03 -10.24 25.31
N SER A 53 -7.36 -10.50 24.19
CA SER A 53 -5.91 -10.34 24.02
C SER A 53 -5.61 -9.41 22.85
N GLU A 54 -4.36 -8.99 22.66
CA GLU A 54 -3.99 -8.21 21.48
C GLU A 54 -4.15 -8.99 20.17
N GLU A 55 -4.19 -10.30 20.21
CA GLU A 55 -4.39 -11.13 19.01
C GLU A 55 -5.80 -10.95 18.40
N ASN A 56 -6.82 -10.83 19.24
CA ASN A 56 -8.19 -10.54 18.77
C ASN A 56 -8.61 -9.08 18.94
N LEU A 57 -7.68 -8.18 19.25
CA LEU A 57 -7.94 -6.75 19.34
C LEU A 57 -8.27 -6.19 17.95
N GLY A 58 -9.47 -5.67 17.77
CA GLY A 58 -9.87 -4.97 16.55
C GLY A 58 -9.43 -3.51 16.57
N PHE A 59 -9.72 -2.80 17.66
CA PHE A 59 -9.26 -1.42 17.83
C PHE A 59 -9.24 -0.96 19.30
N ARG A 60 -8.48 0.12 19.54
CA ARG A 60 -8.58 0.98 20.73
C ARG A 60 -8.86 2.42 20.29
N PHE A 61 -9.91 3.00 20.85
CA PHE A 61 -10.34 4.35 20.53
C PHE A 61 -10.24 5.24 21.77
N ARG A 62 -9.64 6.43 21.60
CA ARG A 62 -9.48 7.43 22.68
C ARG A 62 -9.83 8.81 22.15
N LYS A 63 -10.66 9.53 22.89
CA LYS A 63 -11.15 10.86 22.52
C LYS A 63 -10.29 11.98 23.12
N ASN A 64 -10.19 13.08 22.37
CA ASN A 64 -9.60 14.34 22.82
C ASN A 64 -8.20 14.19 23.44
N VAL A 65 -7.35 13.37 22.80
CA VAL A 65 -6.02 13.05 23.31
C VAL A 65 -4.94 14.03 22.86
N PHE A 66 -5.20 14.80 21.80
CA PHE A 66 -4.26 15.78 21.27
C PHE A 66 -4.66 17.20 21.62
N SER A 67 -3.65 18.03 21.94
CA SER A 67 -3.83 19.45 22.13
C SER A 67 -4.03 20.17 20.78
N LYS A 68 -4.57 21.38 20.83
CA LYS A 68 -4.73 22.21 19.62
C LYS A 68 -3.38 22.48 18.95
N GLU A 69 -2.33 22.74 19.71
CA GLU A 69 -0.98 23.00 19.20
C GLU A 69 -0.42 21.77 18.46
N GLU A 70 -0.58 20.57 19.03
CA GLU A 70 -0.18 19.33 18.38
C GLU A 70 -0.94 19.11 17.07
N MET A 71 -2.26 19.36 17.07
CA MET A 71 -3.11 19.23 15.87
C MET A 71 -2.74 20.26 14.79
N ASP A 72 -2.51 21.53 15.17
CA ASP A 72 -2.09 22.57 14.22
C ASP A 72 -0.74 22.22 13.59
N GLY A 73 0.21 21.72 14.39
CA GLY A 73 1.50 21.26 13.91
C GLY A 73 1.39 20.07 12.93
N ALA A 74 0.52 19.11 13.25
CA ALA A 74 0.24 17.97 12.37
C ALA A 74 -0.42 18.42 11.05
N TYR A 75 -1.39 19.33 11.13
CA TYR A 75 -2.05 19.86 9.94
C TYR A 75 -1.04 20.59 9.04
N ASP A 76 -0.28 21.54 9.58
CA ASP A 76 0.72 22.33 8.83
C ASP A 76 1.82 21.45 8.23
N GLY A 77 2.19 20.41 8.98
CA GLY A 77 3.22 19.47 8.57
C GLY A 77 2.79 18.49 7.47
N LEU A 78 1.50 18.24 7.29
CA LEU A 78 1.04 17.12 6.50
C LEU A 78 0.08 17.48 5.36
N ILE A 79 -0.66 18.59 5.45
CA ILE A 79 -1.67 18.95 4.42
C ILE A 79 -1.09 18.98 3.00
N GLY A 80 0.13 19.43 2.83
CA GLY A 80 0.80 19.50 1.53
C GLY A 80 1.10 18.13 0.89
N ALA A 81 1.02 17.04 1.65
CA ALA A 81 1.15 15.70 1.11
C ALA A 81 -0.14 15.22 0.40
N ALA A 82 -1.30 15.77 0.78
CA ALA A 82 -2.60 15.41 0.20
C ALA A 82 -2.83 16.12 -1.14
N THR A 83 -2.09 15.72 -2.16
CA THR A 83 -2.25 16.26 -3.53
C THR A 83 -3.30 15.48 -4.32
N LEU A 84 -3.92 16.15 -5.30
CA LEU A 84 -4.91 15.51 -6.19
C LEU A 84 -4.27 14.36 -6.98
N SER A 85 -4.78 13.15 -6.80
CA SER A 85 -4.21 11.96 -7.43
C SER A 85 -5.20 10.82 -7.58
N ASN A 86 -4.95 9.92 -8.54
CA ASN A 86 -5.70 8.67 -8.74
C ASN A 86 -4.95 7.46 -8.13
N ASN A 87 -3.99 7.69 -7.24
CA ASN A 87 -3.09 6.65 -6.74
C ASN A 87 -3.72 5.71 -5.69
N ARG A 88 -4.96 5.95 -5.28
CA ARG A 88 -5.68 5.14 -4.28
C ARG A 88 -6.47 3.98 -4.88
N GLY A 89 -6.50 3.88 -6.21
CA GLY A 89 -7.19 2.80 -6.90
C GLY A 89 -8.68 2.74 -6.53
N THR A 90 -9.20 1.53 -6.38
CA THR A 90 -10.64 1.29 -6.13
C THR A 90 -11.12 1.73 -4.74
N SER A 91 -10.22 2.05 -3.80
CA SER A 91 -10.63 2.62 -2.51
C SER A 91 -11.29 4.01 -2.62
N THR A 92 -11.25 4.63 -3.81
CA THR A 92 -11.97 5.89 -4.10
C THR A 92 -13.33 5.69 -4.75
N GLY A 93 -13.77 4.47 -4.88
CA GLY A 93 -14.95 4.10 -5.66
C GLY A 93 -14.65 4.00 -7.16
N THR A 94 -15.37 3.13 -7.81
CA THR A 94 -15.30 2.95 -9.27
C THR A 94 -16.32 3.88 -9.92
N ILE A 95 -15.87 4.91 -10.63
CA ILE A 95 -16.75 5.84 -11.37
C ILE A 95 -17.10 5.33 -12.77
N GLY A 96 -16.45 4.27 -13.22
CA GLY A 96 -16.75 3.63 -14.49
C GLY A 96 -15.75 2.55 -14.84
N ILE A 97 -16.15 1.71 -15.76
CA ILE A 97 -15.25 0.78 -16.43
C ILE A 97 -14.98 1.38 -17.81
N GLN A 98 -13.76 1.85 -18.05
CA GLN A 98 -13.37 2.13 -19.41
C GLN A 98 -13.13 0.79 -20.12
N LYS A 99 -14.05 0.43 -20.93
CA LYS A 99 -13.70 -0.38 -22.10
C LYS A 99 -12.77 0.51 -22.91
N GLN A 100 -11.49 0.21 -22.94
CA GLN A 100 -10.55 0.97 -23.77
C GLN A 100 -10.96 0.75 -25.23
N GLY A 101 -11.83 1.61 -25.73
CA GLY A 101 -12.15 1.65 -27.12
C GLY A 101 -10.86 1.87 -27.91
N ASN A 102 -10.56 0.99 -28.85
CA ASN A 102 -9.56 1.09 -29.91
C ASN A 102 -8.06 1.16 -29.51
N ARG A 103 -7.70 0.99 -28.25
CA ARG A 103 -6.32 0.69 -27.86
C ARG A 103 -6.28 -0.68 -27.20
N ASP A 104 -6.48 -1.70 -28.00
CA ASP A 104 -6.12 -3.05 -27.63
C ASP A 104 -4.63 -3.04 -27.33
N TRP A 105 -4.28 -3.10 -26.04
CA TRP A 105 -2.92 -3.38 -25.61
C TRP A 105 -2.63 -4.83 -25.90
N VAL A 106 -2.48 -5.13 -27.17
CA VAL A 106 -2.06 -6.43 -27.61
C VAL A 106 -0.56 -6.41 -27.51
N PHE A 107 -0.03 -7.33 -26.73
CA PHE A 107 1.41 -7.57 -26.83
C PHE A 107 1.71 -7.95 -28.27
N PRO A 108 2.68 -7.33 -28.96
CA PRO A 108 2.96 -7.63 -30.37
C PRO A 108 3.14 -9.13 -30.64
N TRP A 109 3.73 -9.86 -29.68
CA TRP A 109 3.90 -11.30 -29.75
C TRP A 109 2.58 -12.09 -29.68
N GLN A 110 1.51 -11.58 -29.03
CA GLN A 110 0.22 -12.25 -28.99
C GLN A 110 -0.41 -12.34 -30.37
N GLU A 111 -0.35 -11.27 -31.15
CA GLU A 111 -0.87 -11.29 -32.53
C GLU A 111 -0.09 -12.24 -33.40
N ASP A 112 1.22 -12.23 -33.28
CA ASP A 112 2.08 -13.09 -34.08
C ASP A 112 1.89 -14.57 -33.72
N ILE A 113 1.77 -14.90 -32.45
CA ILE A 113 1.45 -16.27 -32.01
C ILE A 113 0.03 -16.66 -32.39
N MET A 114 -0.96 -15.76 -32.27
CA MET A 114 -2.31 -16.03 -32.75
C MET A 114 -2.33 -16.31 -34.26
N LYS A 115 -1.59 -15.55 -35.05
CA LYS A 115 -1.46 -15.77 -36.49
C LYS A 115 -0.79 -17.12 -36.78
N LEU A 116 0.25 -17.47 -36.03
CA LEU A 116 0.91 -18.78 -36.16
C LEU A 116 -0.04 -19.91 -35.83
N LEU A 117 -0.80 -19.83 -34.74
CA LEU A 117 -1.79 -20.83 -34.34
C LEU A 117 -2.97 -20.94 -35.33
N GLN A 118 -3.36 -19.83 -35.97
CA GLN A 118 -4.46 -19.78 -36.94
C GLN A 118 -4.05 -20.24 -38.36
N SER A 119 -2.75 -20.22 -38.68
CA SER A 119 -2.26 -20.52 -40.04
C SER A 119 -2.25 -21.99 -40.42
N ASN A 120 -2.75 -22.88 -39.55
CA ASN A 120 -2.70 -24.35 -39.72
C ASN A 120 -1.33 -24.93 -40.14
N ASN A 121 -0.28 -24.14 -40.06
CA ASN A 121 1.10 -24.51 -40.41
C ASN A 121 1.83 -25.16 -39.22
N LEU A 122 1.05 -25.72 -38.29
CA LEU A 122 1.56 -26.28 -37.03
C LEU A 122 1.64 -27.83 -37.08
N GLU A 123 1.34 -28.43 -38.20
CA GLU A 123 1.47 -29.87 -38.35
C GLU A 123 2.89 -30.32 -37.98
N GLY A 124 3.03 -31.02 -36.85
CA GLY A 124 4.31 -31.53 -36.35
C GLY A 124 5.15 -30.55 -35.51
N LYS A 125 4.62 -29.37 -35.15
CA LYS A 125 5.32 -28.43 -34.25
C LYS A 125 4.68 -28.44 -32.86
N THR A 126 5.54 -28.49 -31.85
CA THR A 126 5.13 -28.31 -30.47
C THR A 126 4.95 -26.81 -30.15
N PRO A 127 4.17 -26.46 -29.12
CA PRO A 127 4.13 -25.09 -28.61
C PRO A 127 5.53 -24.48 -28.32
N GLN A 128 6.48 -25.29 -27.86
CA GLN A 128 7.86 -24.88 -27.62
C GLN A 128 8.57 -24.48 -28.93
N ASP A 129 8.37 -25.24 -30.02
CA ASP A 129 8.97 -24.90 -31.33
C ASP A 129 8.48 -23.54 -31.84
N ILE A 130 7.22 -23.18 -31.54
CA ILE A 130 6.62 -21.89 -31.90
C ILE A 130 7.27 -20.77 -31.11
N MET A 131 7.46 -20.96 -29.79
CA MET A 131 8.12 -19.99 -28.93
C MET A 131 9.58 -19.78 -29.32
N ASP A 132 10.28 -20.87 -29.54
CA ASP A 132 11.70 -20.80 -29.96
C ASP A 132 11.86 -20.11 -31.31
N ALA A 133 10.95 -20.34 -32.26
CA ALA A 133 10.94 -19.63 -33.53
C ALA A 133 10.62 -18.14 -33.37
N TYR A 134 9.73 -17.80 -32.46
CA TYR A 134 9.40 -16.41 -32.14
C TYR A 134 10.58 -15.69 -31.48
N VAL A 135 11.17 -16.27 -30.44
CA VAL A 135 12.35 -15.73 -29.73
C VAL A 135 13.52 -15.57 -30.71
N LYS A 136 13.76 -16.57 -31.55
CA LYS A 136 14.82 -16.48 -32.57
C LYS A 136 14.61 -15.34 -33.58
N LYS A 137 13.35 -15.04 -33.91
CA LYS A 137 12.99 -13.96 -34.85
C LYS A 137 13.04 -12.57 -34.22
N ASN A 138 12.63 -12.43 -32.95
CA ASN A 138 12.34 -11.14 -32.33
C ASN A 138 13.28 -10.80 -31.16
N GLY A 139 14.21 -11.68 -30.79
CA GLY A 139 15.18 -11.51 -29.71
C GLY A 139 14.71 -12.19 -28.43
N ASP A 140 13.78 -11.69 -27.76
CA ASP A 140 13.15 -12.26 -26.57
C ASP A 140 11.67 -11.84 -26.48
N LEU A 141 10.94 -12.32 -25.47
CA LEU A 141 9.56 -11.93 -25.22
C LEU A 141 9.43 -10.50 -24.67
N ASN A 142 10.46 -9.70 -24.72
CA ASN A 142 10.48 -8.38 -24.13
C ASN A 142 9.48 -7.43 -24.78
N PHE A 143 8.79 -6.71 -23.92
CA PHE A 143 7.74 -5.78 -24.26
C PHE A 143 8.30 -4.55 -24.99
N HIS A 144 7.82 -4.30 -26.20
CA HIS A 144 8.00 -3.00 -26.85
C HIS A 144 7.02 -2.00 -26.23
N TRP A 145 7.53 -1.08 -25.41
CA TRP A 145 6.74 -0.04 -24.80
C TRP A 145 6.20 0.96 -25.83
N ASP A 146 4.90 1.22 -25.79
CA ASP A 146 4.40 2.43 -26.42
C ASP A 146 5.00 3.64 -25.67
N LYS A 147 5.90 4.38 -26.34
CA LYS A 147 6.56 5.57 -25.78
C LYS A 147 5.56 6.64 -25.33
N ARG A 148 4.31 6.57 -25.78
CA ARG A 148 3.21 7.49 -25.42
C ARG A 148 2.50 7.13 -24.14
N ALA A 149 2.70 5.92 -23.60
CA ALA A 149 2.08 5.51 -22.36
C ALA A 149 2.68 6.27 -21.17
N SER A 150 1.82 6.73 -20.25
CA SER A 150 2.29 7.35 -19.01
C SER A 150 3.09 6.35 -18.18
N LEU A 151 3.98 6.85 -17.32
CA LEU A 151 4.80 6.00 -16.42
C LEU A 151 3.95 5.04 -15.58
N TRP A 152 2.76 5.47 -15.17
CA TRP A 152 1.81 4.66 -14.41
C TRP A 152 1.24 3.50 -15.26
N HIS A 153 0.80 3.80 -16.48
CA HIS A 153 0.34 2.76 -17.42
C HIS A 153 1.44 1.77 -17.75
N ARG A 154 2.67 2.25 -17.93
CA ARG A 154 3.84 1.38 -18.18
C ARG A 154 4.06 0.40 -17.02
N GLY A 155 3.97 0.86 -15.77
CA GLY A 155 4.13 -0.01 -14.61
C GLY A 155 3.05 -1.09 -14.52
N LYS A 156 1.77 -0.75 -14.79
CA LYS A 156 0.68 -1.74 -14.81
C LYS A 156 0.77 -2.72 -15.97
N ILE A 157 1.15 -2.23 -17.15
CA ILE A 157 1.39 -3.09 -18.32
C ILE A 157 2.53 -4.06 -18.04
N ALA A 158 3.59 -3.60 -17.36
CA ALA A 158 4.71 -4.45 -16.99
C ALA A 158 4.33 -5.54 -16.01
N GLN A 159 3.61 -5.20 -14.95
CA GLN A 159 3.12 -6.18 -13.98
C GLN A 159 2.19 -7.19 -14.64
N ALA A 160 1.22 -6.71 -15.43
CA ALA A 160 0.38 -7.58 -16.23
C ALA A 160 1.22 -8.44 -17.18
N GLY A 161 2.24 -7.85 -17.83
CA GLY A 161 3.12 -8.57 -18.71
C GLY A 161 3.84 -9.73 -18.04
N TYR A 162 4.39 -9.51 -16.85
CA TYR A 162 5.04 -10.57 -16.09
C TYR A 162 4.08 -11.68 -15.66
N GLU A 163 2.88 -11.32 -15.22
CA GLU A 163 1.82 -12.27 -14.90
C GLU A 163 1.37 -13.05 -16.15
N TYR A 164 1.31 -12.39 -17.31
CA TYR A 164 0.98 -13.02 -18.58
C TYR A 164 2.08 -13.89 -19.13
N GLU A 165 3.33 -13.50 -19.00
CA GLU A 165 4.47 -14.33 -19.38
C GLU A 165 4.44 -15.63 -18.60
N ASN A 166 4.26 -15.57 -17.28
CA ASN A 166 4.14 -16.77 -16.45
C ASN A 166 2.89 -17.61 -16.80
N PHE A 167 1.76 -16.97 -17.05
CA PHE A 167 0.54 -17.65 -17.47
C PHE A 167 0.72 -18.32 -18.84
N PHE A 168 1.35 -17.62 -19.77
CA PHE A 168 1.65 -18.12 -21.10
C PHE A 168 2.62 -19.30 -21.07
N LEU A 169 3.68 -19.20 -20.28
CA LEU A 169 4.62 -20.30 -20.05
C LEU A 169 3.94 -21.51 -19.41
N ASN A 170 3.02 -21.28 -18.49
CA ASN A 170 2.23 -22.37 -17.90
C ASN A 170 1.32 -23.05 -18.94
N LEU A 171 0.62 -22.28 -19.77
CA LEU A 171 -0.19 -22.85 -20.87
C LEU A 171 0.66 -23.67 -21.84
N LEU A 172 1.88 -23.18 -22.12
CA LEU A 172 2.83 -23.89 -22.97
C LEU A 172 3.30 -25.20 -22.34
N GLN A 173 3.69 -25.17 -21.06
CA GLN A 173 4.18 -26.34 -20.32
C GLN A 173 3.10 -27.40 -20.11
N THR A 174 1.83 -27.00 -20.05
CA THR A 174 0.69 -27.89 -19.84
C THR A 174 -0.01 -28.32 -21.15
N ASP A 175 0.55 -27.94 -22.29
CA ASP A 175 -0.02 -28.20 -23.63
C ASP A 175 -1.45 -27.67 -23.80
N GLN A 176 -1.77 -26.56 -23.13
CA GLN A 176 -3.08 -25.91 -23.17
C GLN A 176 -3.10 -24.60 -23.96
N LEU A 177 -2.06 -24.32 -24.75
CA LEU A 177 -1.96 -23.11 -25.54
C LEU A 177 -2.89 -23.19 -26.77
N THR A 178 -4.04 -22.51 -26.67
CA THR A 178 -5.02 -22.40 -27.75
C THR A 178 -5.32 -20.94 -28.07
N VAL A 179 -5.89 -20.72 -29.27
CA VAL A 179 -6.34 -19.38 -29.70
C VAL A 179 -7.36 -18.77 -28.73
N GLU A 180 -8.25 -19.62 -28.18
CA GLU A 180 -9.26 -19.23 -27.20
C GLU A 180 -8.61 -18.74 -25.91
N LYS A 181 -7.63 -19.47 -25.38
CA LYS A 181 -6.89 -19.09 -24.18
C LYS A 181 -6.09 -17.80 -24.37
N ILE A 182 -5.49 -17.60 -25.53
CA ILE A 182 -4.82 -16.33 -25.85
C ILE A 182 -5.80 -15.17 -25.95
N LYS A 183 -6.99 -15.40 -26.48
CA LYS A 183 -8.07 -14.39 -26.50
C LYS A 183 -8.60 -14.06 -25.11
N GLU A 184 -8.61 -15.00 -24.18
CA GLU A 184 -8.96 -14.75 -22.77
C GLU A 184 -7.96 -13.80 -22.13
N ILE A 185 -6.67 -13.91 -22.39
CA ILE A 185 -5.64 -12.99 -21.93
C ILE A 185 -5.99 -11.54 -22.34
N LYS A 186 -6.49 -11.36 -23.56
CA LYS A 186 -6.90 -10.06 -24.09
C LYS A 186 -8.01 -9.39 -23.27
N LYS A 187 -8.91 -10.15 -22.65
CA LYS A 187 -10.01 -9.63 -21.81
C LYS A 187 -9.51 -9.02 -20.49
N PHE A 188 -8.46 -9.55 -19.89
CA PHE A 188 -7.93 -9.06 -18.62
C PHE A 188 -7.30 -7.66 -18.71
N ILE A 189 -6.76 -7.27 -19.87
CA ILE A 189 -6.09 -5.99 -20.08
C ILE A 189 -7.09 -4.88 -20.42
N THR A 190 -8.28 -5.20 -20.90
CA THR A 190 -9.22 -4.24 -21.49
C THR A 190 -10.13 -3.54 -20.50
N ASP A 191 -10.29 -4.07 -19.28
CA ASP A 191 -11.18 -3.50 -18.28
C ASP A 191 -10.40 -2.70 -17.23
N THR A 192 -10.07 -1.45 -17.55
CA THR A 192 -9.50 -0.54 -16.55
C THR A 192 -10.63 0.12 -15.77
N LYS A 193 -10.73 -0.16 -14.46
CA LYS A 193 -11.63 0.58 -13.58
C LYS A 193 -11.13 2.02 -13.42
N TYR A 194 -11.97 2.99 -13.77
CA TYR A 194 -11.71 4.39 -13.47
C TYR A 194 -12.06 4.69 -12.03
N THR A 195 -11.20 5.41 -11.40
CA THR A 195 -11.37 5.84 -10.02
C THR A 195 -11.32 7.36 -9.96
N ALA A 196 -12.06 7.95 -9.03
CA ALA A 196 -12.04 9.40 -8.84
C ALA A 196 -10.63 9.87 -8.43
N ALA A 197 -10.23 11.03 -8.93
CA ALA A 197 -9.10 11.74 -8.39
C ALA A 197 -9.49 12.34 -7.04
N ILE A 198 -8.64 12.18 -6.04
CA ILE A 198 -8.86 12.68 -4.68
C ILE A 198 -7.61 13.35 -4.15
N HIS A 199 -7.77 14.21 -3.15
CA HIS A 199 -6.66 14.80 -2.42
C HIS A 199 -6.12 13.79 -1.40
N SER A 200 -5.13 13.02 -1.80
CA SER A 200 -4.47 12.01 -0.98
C SER A 200 -3.02 11.80 -1.37
N GLY A 201 -2.18 11.53 -0.39
CA GLY A 201 -0.79 11.21 -0.59
C GLY A 201 -0.17 10.52 0.61
N ILE A 202 1.15 10.39 0.59
CA ILE A 202 1.93 9.85 1.68
C ILE A 202 3.05 10.82 2.06
N ALA A 203 3.33 10.91 3.34
CA ALA A 203 4.48 11.59 3.93
C ALA A 203 5.37 10.56 4.66
N GLY A 204 6.61 10.94 4.96
CA GLY A 204 7.59 10.06 5.60
C GLY A 204 8.41 9.29 4.58
N PHE A 205 8.65 8.03 4.85
CA PHE A 205 9.59 7.19 4.12
C PHE A 205 8.91 5.92 3.61
N TYR A 206 9.37 5.40 2.49
CA TYR A 206 8.78 4.25 1.85
C TYR A 206 9.73 3.55 0.88
N ASP A 207 9.45 2.29 0.59
CA ASP A 207 9.85 1.56 -0.59
C ASP A 207 8.64 1.33 -1.50
N ARG A 208 8.84 0.98 -2.73
CA ARG A 208 7.77 0.63 -3.66
C ARG A 208 8.24 -0.43 -4.63
N TYR A 209 8.76 -1.50 -4.07
CA TYR A 209 9.18 -2.66 -4.86
C TYR A 209 8.01 -3.21 -5.71
N PRO A 210 8.24 -3.70 -6.91
CA PRO A 210 9.50 -3.68 -7.66
C PRO A 210 9.77 -2.35 -8.38
N ARG A 211 8.84 -1.43 -8.35
CA ARG A 211 8.86 -0.18 -9.13
C ARG A 211 9.88 0.84 -8.62
N ILE A 212 10.08 0.91 -7.32
CA ILE A 212 11.10 1.71 -6.63
C ILE A 212 11.76 0.77 -5.62
N PRO A 213 12.78 0.01 -6.03
CA PRO A 213 13.37 -1.05 -5.22
C PRO A 213 14.44 -0.53 -4.25
N PHE A 214 14.19 0.61 -3.64
CA PHE A 214 15.06 1.25 -2.66
C PHE A 214 14.23 2.10 -1.70
N GLY A 215 14.73 2.24 -0.48
CA GLY A 215 14.13 3.12 0.53
C GLY A 215 14.41 4.60 0.24
N ARG A 216 13.37 5.43 0.35
CA ARG A 216 13.47 6.86 0.14
C ARG A 216 12.43 7.65 0.92
N ALA A 217 12.67 8.95 1.06
CA ALA A 217 11.63 9.89 1.45
C ALA A 217 10.55 10.00 0.35
N THR A 218 9.32 10.27 0.73
CA THR A 218 8.30 10.67 -0.23
C THR A 218 8.68 12.00 -0.88
N ASN A 219 8.19 12.28 -2.08
CA ASN A 219 8.50 13.55 -2.74
C ASN A 219 8.10 14.76 -1.88
N TYR A 220 6.96 14.65 -1.18
CA TYR A 220 6.54 15.70 -0.26
C TYR A 220 7.57 15.91 0.86
N THR A 221 7.94 14.84 1.54
CA THR A 221 8.89 14.89 2.67
C THR A 221 10.26 15.41 2.23
N GLU A 222 10.77 14.91 1.12
CA GLU A 222 12.05 15.33 0.56
C GLU A 222 12.09 16.84 0.24
N GLN A 223 11.03 17.34 -0.38
CA GLN A 223 10.94 18.75 -0.79
C GLN A 223 10.53 19.71 0.34
N ASN A 224 9.94 19.21 1.40
CA ASN A 224 9.34 20.02 2.46
C ASN A 224 9.70 19.52 3.87
N MET A 225 10.94 19.05 4.09
CA MET A 225 11.35 18.45 5.36
C MET A 225 11.04 19.37 6.55
N GLY A 226 11.38 20.66 6.49
CA GLY A 226 11.12 21.58 7.58
C GLY A 226 9.62 21.85 7.86
N LYS A 227 8.73 21.58 6.88
CA LYS A 227 7.29 21.53 7.16
C LYS A 227 6.90 20.21 7.78
N PHE A 228 7.39 19.10 7.22
CA PHE A 228 7.09 17.76 7.71
C PHE A 228 7.45 17.59 9.19
N GLU A 229 8.57 18.14 9.63
CA GLU A 229 9.02 18.10 11.03
C GLU A 229 8.03 18.71 12.01
N LYS A 230 7.16 19.63 11.58
CA LYS A 230 6.11 20.19 12.43
C LYS A 230 5.13 19.14 12.97
N CYS A 231 4.96 18.01 12.27
CA CYS A 231 4.11 16.93 12.75
C CYS A 231 4.78 16.03 13.82
N TYR A 232 6.09 16.16 14.07
CA TYR A 232 6.82 15.25 14.96
C TYR A 232 6.29 15.21 16.41
N PRO A 233 5.96 16.35 17.06
CA PRO A 233 5.38 16.29 18.40
C PRO A 233 4.10 15.45 18.45
N TYR A 234 3.22 15.63 17.47
CA TYR A 234 2.00 14.85 17.32
C TYR A 234 2.29 13.35 17.13
N MET A 235 3.25 13.03 16.23
CA MET A 235 3.62 11.64 15.94
C MET A 235 4.28 10.94 17.13
N ARG A 236 5.10 11.65 17.92
CA ARG A 236 5.68 11.12 19.15
C ARG A 236 4.62 10.80 20.20
N LYS A 237 3.64 11.67 20.35
CA LYS A 237 2.52 11.42 21.27
C LYS A 237 1.68 10.23 20.82
N LEU A 238 1.35 10.14 19.52
CA LEU A 238 0.65 9.00 18.97
C LEU A 238 1.45 7.70 19.16
N ASN A 239 2.77 7.75 18.99
CA ASN A 239 3.67 6.62 19.24
C ASN A 239 3.69 6.20 20.72
N SER A 240 3.71 7.15 21.68
CA SER A 240 3.59 6.84 23.11
C SER A 240 2.26 6.15 23.41
N MET A 241 1.17 6.67 22.85
CA MET A 241 -0.15 6.02 22.99
C MET A 241 -0.17 4.62 22.42
N PHE A 242 0.50 4.38 21.29
CA PHE A 242 0.60 3.04 20.72
C PHE A 242 1.35 2.10 21.66
N ALA A 243 2.46 2.55 22.25
CA ALA A 243 3.21 1.78 23.24
C ALA A 243 2.38 1.44 24.49
N ASP A 244 1.60 2.40 24.98
CA ASP A 244 0.81 2.24 26.20
C ASP A 244 -0.44 1.39 25.99
N LEU A 245 -1.10 1.56 24.84
CA LEU A 245 -2.41 0.95 24.59
C LEU A 245 -2.32 -0.43 23.91
N VAL A 246 -1.29 -0.69 23.12
CA VAL A 246 -1.13 -1.94 22.34
C VAL A 246 0.34 -2.40 22.42
N PRO A 247 0.83 -2.73 23.63
CA PRO A 247 2.27 -2.91 23.89
C PRO A 247 2.91 -4.06 23.12
N GLU A 248 2.23 -5.18 22.90
CA GLU A 248 2.80 -6.32 22.20
C GLU A 248 3.00 -6.05 20.72
N ARG A 249 1.99 -5.50 20.04
CA ARG A 249 2.09 -5.12 18.62
C ARG A 249 3.02 -3.92 18.44
N TYR A 250 3.02 -2.98 19.39
CA TYR A 250 4.01 -1.91 19.42
C TYR A 250 5.43 -2.45 19.48
N ALA A 251 5.71 -3.38 20.40
CA ALA A 251 7.04 -3.98 20.54
C ALA A 251 7.50 -4.66 19.25
N ARG A 252 6.62 -5.41 18.57
CA ARG A 252 6.90 -6.03 17.27
C ARG A 252 7.24 -4.97 16.20
N GLN A 253 6.44 -3.93 16.08
CA GLN A 253 6.64 -2.85 15.11
C GLN A 253 7.87 -1.99 15.45
N LYS A 254 8.09 -1.71 16.72
CA LYS A 254 9.25 -0.94 17.22
C LYS A 254 10.56 -1.68 16.95
N LYS A 255 10.57 -3.00 17.09
CA LYS A 255 11.74 -3.83 16.75
C LYS A 255 12.14 -3.66 15.27
N VAL A 256 11.16 -3.59 14.36
CA VAL A 256 11.44 -3.28 12.95
C VAL A 256 12.01 -1.87 12.81
N ALA A 257 11.40 -0.89 13.47
CA ALA A 257 11.89 0.49 13.42
C ALA A 257 13.31 0.65 13.97
N GLU A 258 13.66 -0.08 15.01
CA GLU A 258 15.01 -0.05 15.62
C GLU A 258 16.07 -0.75 14.78
N ALA A 259 15.67 -1.68 13.92
CA ALA A 259 16.57 -2.34 12.97
C ALA A 259 16.84 -1.47 11.73
N LEU A 260 16.05 -0.43 11.49
CA LEU A 260 16.21 0.47 10.37
C LEU A 260 17.16 1.64 10.69
N ASP A 261 17.71 2.23 9.64
CA ASP A 261 18.35 3.54 9.75
C ASP A 261 17.30 4.57 10.23
N LYS A 262 17.61 5.29 11.30
CA LYS A 262 16.69 6.26 11.92
C LYS A 262 16.15 7.31 10.93
N ARG A 263 16.93 7.61 9.89
CA ARG A 263 16.54 8.51 8.81
C ARG A 263 15.41 8.00 7.92
N PHE A 264 14.96 6.75 8.12
CA PHE A 264 13.75 6.18 7.53
C PHE A 264 12.57 6.09 8.50
N ILE A 265 12.71 6.67 9.68
CA ILE A 265 11.68 6.66 10.73
C ILE A 265 11.13 8.07 10.92
N VAL A 266 9.80 8.20 10.99
CA VAL A 266 9.14 9.47 11.27
C VAL A 266 9.55 9.94 12.67
N GLY A 267 10.12 11.16 12.76
CA GLY A 267 10.62 11.72 14.02
C GLY A 267 11.83 10.99 14.60
N GLU A 268 12.44 10.05 13.84
CA GLU A 268 13.66 9.29 14.18
C GLU A 268 13.53 8.29 15.34
N ASP A 269 12.49 8.39 16.15
CA ASP A 269 12.31 7.62 17.38
C ASP A 269 10.96 6.92 17.51
N THR A 270 10.05 7.10 16.54
CA THR A 270 8.75 6.43 16.55
C THR A 270 8.81 5.00 15.97
N ALA A 271 7.69 4.31 15.99
CA ALA A 271 7.51 3.03 15.30
C ALA A 271 6.88 3.19 13.90
N PHE A 272 6.89 4.40 13.32
CA PHE A 272 6.25 4.70 12.04
C PHE A 272 7.27 5.04 10.96
N SER A 273 7.11 4.48 9.77
CA SER A 273 7.87 4.88 8.58
C SER A 273 7.07 5.81 7.67
N THR A 274 5.76 5.62 7.61
CA THR A 274 4.89 6.23 6.60
C THR A 274 3.61 6.76 7.23
N ILE A 275 3.15 7.90 6.72
CA ILE A 275 1.87 8.52 7.07
C ILE A 275 1.07 8.68 5.77
N THR A 276 -0.08 8.03 5.68
CA THR A 276 -1.09 8.34 4.66
C THR A 276 -1.84 9.60 5.10
N VAL A 277 -2.02 10.54 4.18
CA VAL A 277 -2.73 11.80 4.43
C VAL A 277 -3.85 11.95 3.41
N ASN A 278 -5.08 12.08 3.89
CA ASN A 278 -6.27 12.21 3.06
C ASN A 278 -7.02 13.50 3.44
N LYS A 279 -7.25 14.40 2.47
CA LYS A 279 -8.09 15.58 2.67
C LYS A 279 -9.51 15.29 2.19
N ASN A 280 -10.49 15.43 3.09
CA ASN A 280 -11.93 15.34 2.81
C ASN A 280 -12.35 14.12 1.98
N TYR A 281 -11.71 12.99 2.22
CA TYR A 281 -11.86 11.82 1.37
C TYR A 281 -12.69 10.72 2.04
N ARG A 282 -13.67 10.18 1.30
CA ARG A 282 -14.46 9.00 1.65
C ARG A 282 -13.82 7.75 1.04
N THR A 283 -13.46 6.77 1.86
CA THR A 283 -12.95 5.49 1.39
C THR A 283 -14.08 4.48 1.20
N THR A 284 -14.00 3.65 0.14
CA THR A 284 -14.79 2.43 0.04
C THR A 284 -14.31 1.38 1.02
N ALA A 285 -15.06 0.29 1.18
CA ALA A 285 -14.62 -0.87 1.95
C ALA A 285 -13.37 -1.50 1.34
N HIS A 286 -12.32 -1.66 2.15
CA HIS A 286 -11.03 -2.24 1.75
C HIS A 286 -10.28 -2.78 2.96
N ARG A 287 -9.16 -3.47 2.72
CA ARG A 287 -8.11 -3.73 3.70
C ARG A 287 -6.87 -2.93 3.30
N ASP A 288 -6.13 -2.43 4.28
CA ASP A 288 -4.85 -1.77 3.99
C ASP A 288 -3.83 -2.77 3.48
N GLY A 289 -3.30 -2.50 2.30
CA GLY A 289 -2.15 -3.22 1.76
C GLY A 289 -0.82 -2.61 2.19
N ALA A 290 0.22 -3.43 2.19
CA ALA A 290 1.61 -3.01 2.45
C ALA A 290 1.88 -2.43 3.86
N ASN A 291 0.99 -2.63 4.82
CA ASN A 291 1.25 -2.38 6.24
C ASN A 291 1.95 -3.61 6.85
N TYR A 292 2.87 -3.38 7.78
CA TYR A 292 3.46 -4.45 8.58
C TYR A 292 2.37 -5.15 9.41
N VAL A 293 1.99 -6.36 9.02
CA VAL A 293 0.81 -7.07 9.54
C VAL A 293 0.88 -7.33 11.06
N PRO A 294 2.04 -7.72 11.64
CA PRO A 294 2.14 -7.91 13.09
C PRO A 294 2.04 -6.61 13.92
N GLY A 295 2.10 -5.46 13.25
CA GLY A 295 1.94 -4.14 13.86
C GLY A 295 0.48 -3.70 13.95
N PHE A 296 0.27 -2.38 13.97
CA PHE A 296 -1.05 -1.76 14.03
C PHE A 296 -1.06 -0.43 13.28
N SER A 297 -2.18 -0.08 12.67
CA SER A 297 -2.39 1.24 12.07
C SER A 297 -2.90 2.21 13.13
N ASN A 298 -2.37 3.43 13.12
CA ASN A 298 -2.76 4.49 14.06
C ASN A 298 -3.43 5.61 13.28
N LEU A 299 -4.74 5.72 13.42
CA LEU A 299 -5.58 6.68 12.72
C LEU A 299 -5.86 7.88 13.61
N SER A 300 -5.89 9.04 13.00
CA SER A 300 -6.32 10.27 13.64
C SER A 300 -6.83 11.27 12.62
N THR A 301 -7.53 12.27 13.11
CA THR A 301 -8.09 13.34 12.28
C THR A 301 -7.72 14.69 12.90
N VAL A 302 -7.33 15.63 12.06
CA VAL A 302 -7.12 17.02 12.46
C VAL A 302 -7.81 17.95 11.47
N THR A 303 -8.16 19.15 11.96
CA THR A 303 -8.77 20.20 11.15
C THR A 303 -8.15 21.54 11.48
N ARG A 304 -8.20 22.47 10.53
CA ARG A 304 -7.93 23.86 10.78
C ARG A 304 -9.28 24.60 10.82
N GLY A 305 -9.46 25.41 11.86
CA GLY A 305 -10.73 26.08 12.12
C GLY A 305 -11.76 25.21 12.81
N ASP A 306 -12.96 25.77 12.99
CA ASP A 306 -14.03 25.19 13.80
C ASP A 306 -15.17 24.60 12.94
N ILE A 307 -14.91 24.30 11.66
CA ILE A 307 -15.91 23.73 10.77
C ILE A 307 -16.11 22.27 11.14
N GLY A 308 -17.30 22.00 11.71
CA GLY A 308 -17.75 20.63 11.97
C GLY A 308 -18.25 19.95 10.69
N TRP A 309 -18.58 18.67 10.80
CA TRP A 309 -19.22 17.87 9.75
C TRP A 309 -20.01 16.73 10.36
N GLU A 310 -20.98 16.24 9.61
CA GLU A 310 -21.69 15.00 9.93
C GLU A 310 -21.13 13.81 9.14
N GLY A 311 -21.43 12.59 9.56
CA GLY A 311 -20.94 11.39 8.91
C GLY A 311 -19.41 11.23 9.01
N GLY A 312 -18.79 10.67 7.97
CA GLY A 312 -17.36 10.37 7.93
C GLY A 312 -16.96 9.34 9.00
N LEU A 313 -17.90 8.51 9.45
CA LEU A 313 -17.66 7.47 10.45
C LEU A 313 -16.73 6.40 9.88
N PHE A 314 -15.82 5.92 10.69
CA PHE A 314 -14.97 4.78 10.35
C PHE A 314 -15.73 3.48 10.63
N VAL A 315 -16.05 2.70 9.60
CA VAL A 315 -16.93 1.55 9.68
C VAL A 315 -16.15 0.25 9.55
N LEU A 316 -16.45 -0.70 10.43
CA LEU A 316 -15.99 -2.09 10.41
C LEU A 316 -17.23 -2.99 10.13
N PRO A 317 -17.59 -3.21 8.85
CA PRO A 317 -18.84 -3.87 8.48
C PRO A 317 -18.86 -5.34 8.93
N GLU A 318 -17.72 -6.03 8.98
CA GLU A 318 -17.60 -7.40 9.47
C GLU A 318 -18.12 -7.57 10.89
N TYR A 319 -18.15 -6.50 11.69
CA TYR A 319 -18.59 -6.48 13.08
C TYR A 319 -19.78 -5.56 13.33
N ARG A 320 -20.26 -4.88 12.28
CA ARG A 320 -21.37 -3.93 12.32
C ARG A 320 -21.16 -2.79 13.34
N VAL A 321 -19.94 -2.28 13.40
CA VAL A 321 -19.51 -1.19 14.29
C VAL A 321 -18.99 -0.03 13.49
N ALA A 322 -19.35 1.20 13.87
CA ALA A 322 -18.76 2.44 13.37
C ALA A 322 -18.11 3.21 14.52
N VAL A 323 -17.04 3.94 14.21
CA VAL A 323 -16.33 4.82 15.16
C VAL A 323 -16.46 6.26 14.71
N ASN A 324 -16.91 7.13 15.60
CA ASN A 324 -17.02 8.56 15.35
C ASN A 324 -15.67 9.27 15.64
N LEU A 325 -14.73 9.11 14.72
CA LEU A 325 -13.38 9.68 14.82
C LEU A 325 -13.42 11.19 14.47
N ARG A 326 -13.12 12.03 15.44
CA ARG A 326 -13.15 13.49 15.33
C ARG A 326 -11.76 14.11 15.56
N PRO A 327 -11.56 15.41 15.27
CA PRO A 327 -10.29 16.07 15.54
C PRO A 327 -9.87 15.93 17.00
N GLY A 328 -8.61 15.56 17.19
CA GLY A 328 -8.06 15.32 18.52
C GLY A 328 -8.22 13.90 19.06
N ASP A 329 -8.94 13.02 18.36
CA ASP A 329 -9.11 11.60 18.71
C ASP A 329 -7.99 10.74 18.11
N ALA A 330 -7.76 9.58 18.74
CA ALA A 330 -6.88 8.53 18.22
C ALA A 330 -7.61 7.18 18.13
N LEU A 331 -7.46 6.51 16.99
CA LEU A 331 -7.98 5.17 16.74
C LEU A 331 -6.82 4.26 16.31
N LEU A 332 -6.44 3.35 17.19
CA LEU A 332 -5.46 2.30 16.90
C LEU A 332 -6.22 1.07 16.43
N VAL A 333 -5.95 0.56 15.23
CA VAL A 333 -6.82 -0.44 14.59
C VAL A 333 -6.05 -1.41 13.69
N ASN A 334 -6.55 -2.65 13.58
CA ASN A 334 -6.01 -3.68 12.69
C ASN A 334 -6.53 -3.52 11.25
N ASN A 335 -6.08 -2.48 10.56
CA ASN A 335 -6.52 -2.18 9.19
C ASN A 335 -6.07 -3.22 8.15
N ALA A 336 -4.98 -3.93 8.39
CA ALA A 336 -4.51 -4.98 7.49
C ALA A 336 -5.42 -6.22 7.53
N GLY A 337 -5.98 -6.55 8.72
CA GLY A 337 -6.78 -7.76 8.93
C GLY A 337 -8.28 -7.57 8.79
N ILE A 338 -8.80 -6.34 8.92
CA ILE A 338 -10.23 -6.06 8.99
C ILE A 338 -10.68 -5.18 7.83
N ILE A 339 -11.79 -5.57 7.18
CA ILE A 339 -12.44 -4.72 6.18
C ILE A 339 -12.95 -3.44 6.84
N HIS A 340 -12.59 -2.31 6.27
CA HIS A 340 -13.01 -1.01 6.78
C HIS A 340 -13.23 0.00 5.65
N GLY A 341 -13.96 1.05 5.96
CA GLY A 341 -14.23 2.16 5.05
C GLY A 341 -14.88 3.31 5.80
N ASN A 342 -15.30 4.34 5.08
CA ASN A 342 -15.94 5.49 5.71
C ASN A 342 -17.35 5.72 5.16
N THR A 343 -18.26 6.18 6.03
CA THR A 343 -19.52 6.77 5.58
C THR A 343 -19.27 8.10 4.88
N GLU A 344 -20.29 8.62 4.24
CA GLU A 344 -20.24 9.92 3.61
C GLU A 344 -19.85 11.02 4.60
N LEU A 345 -19.05 11.98 4.11
CA LEU A 345 -18.64 13.15 4.85
C LEU A 345 -19.55 14.30 4.41
N ILE A 346 -20.37 14.80 5.32
CA ILE A 346 -21.41 15.80 5.03
C ILE A 346 -20.98 17.13 5.64
N PRO A 347 -20.67 18.14 4.79
CA PRO A 347 -20.33 19.47 5.26
C PRO A 347 -21.57 20.17 5.86
N PRO A 348 -21.38 21.20 6.69
CA PRO A 348 -22.46 22.04 7.18
C PRO A 348 -23.26 22.66 6.02
N THR A 349 -24.53 22.95 6.26
CA THR A 349 -25.42 23.59 5.26
C THR A 349 -24.81 24.87 4.70
N GLY A 350 -24.70 24.96 3.41
CA GLY A 350 -24.16 26.12 2.67
C GLY A 350 -22.66 26.07 2.43
N LEU A 351 -21.97 25.00 2.80
CA LEU A 351 -20.55 24.76 2.50
C LEU A 351 -20.40 23.54 1.60
N ASP A 352 -19.40 23.59 0.73
CA ASP A 352 -18.98 22.43 -0.05
C ASP A 352 -17.92 21.62 0.70
N ILE A 353 -17.69 20.37 0.28
CA ILE A 353 -16.70 19.49 0.90
C ILE A 353 -15.28 20.04 0.77
N GLU A 354 -15.01 20.79 -0.29
CA GLU A 354 -13.74 21.45 -0.58
C GLU A 354 -13.42 22.58 0.42
N ASP A 355 -14.47 23.21 1.00
CA ASP A 355 -14.32 24.28 1.99
C ASP A 355 -13.84 23.77 3.36
N MET A 356 -13.89 22.46 3.58
CA MET A 356 -13.47 21.86 4.84
C MET A 356 -11.96 21.65 4.86
N GLU A 357 -11.34 22.11 5.93
CA GLU A 357 -9.90 21.98 6.19
C GLU A 357 -9.63 20.75 7.07
N ARG A 358 -10.14 19.57 6.67
CA ARG A 358 -10.00 18.31 7.40
C ARG A 358 -9.00 17.40 6.72
N ILE A 359 -8.03 16.86 7.48
CA ILE A 359 -7.23 15.73 7.04
C ILE A 359 -7.39 14.54 8.00
N SER A 360 -7.46 13.35 7.45
CA SER A 360 -7.28 12.11 8.20
C SER A 360 -5.91 11.52 7.89
N MET A 361 -5.29 10.96 8.92
CA MET A 361 -3.95 10.42 8.89
C MET A 361 -3.97 8.95 9.30
N VAL A 362 -3.19 8.13 8.61
CA VAL A 362 -2.91 6.75 9.00
C VAL A 362 -1.40 6.62 9.13
N SER A 363 -0.93 6.42 10.36
CA SER A 363 0.50 6.24 10.67
C SER A 363 0.80 4.75 10.86
N TYR A 364 1.78 4.23 10.14
CA TYR A 364 2.10 2.80 10.13
C TYR A 364 3.57 2.54 9.79
N MET A 365 4.03 1.34 10.09
CA MET A 365 5.24 0.77 9.50
C MET A 365 4.85 0.11 8.16
N ARG A 366 5.55 0.45 7.10
CA ARG A 366 5.36 -0.20 5.82
C ARG A 366 6.14 -1.52 5.77
N ASP A 367 5.51 -2.58 5.29
CA ASP A 367 6.07 -3.93 5.32
C ASP A 367 7.42 -4.04 4.60
N GLY A 368 7.52 -3.51 3.38
CA GLY A 368 8.74 -3.52 2.60
C GLY A 368 9.93 -2.75 3.22
N MET A 369 9.67 -1.94 4.25
CA MET A 369 10.78 -1.26 4.95
C MET A 369 11.69 -2.24 5.69
N GLN A 370 11.23 -3.43 6.06
CA GLN A 370 12.03 -4.45 6.73
C GLN A 370 13.26 -4.90 5.94
N GLU A 371 13.20 -4.76 4.62
CA GLU A 371 14.28 -5.15 3.70
C GLU A 371 15.31 -4.04 3.44
N LEU A 372 15.09 -2.84 4.01
CA LEU A 372 16.00 -1.72 3.79
C LEU A 372 17.27 -1.87 4.61
N LYS A 373 18.36 -1.35 4.03
CA LYS A 373 19.68 -1.24 4.66
C LYS A 373 19.95 0.21 5.10
N SER A 374 21.21 0.60 5.22
CA SER A 374 21.58 1.97 5.58
C SER A 374 21.09 3.00 4.54
N LYS A 375 20.97 4.25 4.96
CA LYS A 375 20.59 5.34 4.06
C LYS A 375 21.55 5.49 2.89
N GLU A 376 22.83 5.29 3.12
CA GLU A 376 23.89 5.33 2.11
C GLU A 376 23.72 4.21 1.08
N TYR A 377 23.42 3.00 1.56
CA TYR A 377 23.18 1.87 0.68
C TYR A 377 21.92 2.04 -0.18
N GLU A 378 20.83 2.51 0.41
CA GLU A 378 19.61 2.79 -0.33
C GLU A 378 19.80 3.96 -1.33
N THR A 379 20.69 4.92 -1.01
CA THR A 379 21.09 5.97 -1.94
C THR A 379 21.91 5.40 -3.10
N ALA A 380 22.83 4.48 -2.83
CA ALA A 380 23.58 3.78 -3.88
C ALA A 380 22.64 2.97 -4.80
N ARG A 381 21.65 2.29 -4.23
CA ARG A 381 20.58 1.62 -5.01
C ARG A 381 19.82 2.61 -5.92
N TYR A 382 19.45 3.76 -5.40
CA TYR A 382 18.81 4.81 -6.19
C TYR A 382 19.70 5.27 -7.36
N GLU A 383 20.96 5.60 -7.08
CA GLU A 383 21.91 6.08 -8.09
C GLU A 383 22.19 5.02 -9.18
N TYR A 384 22.30 3.76 -8.77
CA TYR A 384 22.47 2.65 -9.69
C TYR A 384 21.27 2.48 -10.63
N VAL A 385 20.05 2.55 -10.09
CA VAL A 385 18.82 2.52 -10.89
C VAL A 385 18.76 3.71 -11.85
N GLU A 386 19.07 4.92 -11.37
CA GLU A 386 19.03 6.12 -12.20
C GLU A 386 20.13 6.15 -13.29
N SER A 387 21.33 5.67 -12.99
CA SER A 387 22.39 5.60 -14.00
C SER A 387 21.98 4.72 -15.19
N ARG A 388 21.28 3.62 -14.92
CA ARG A 388 20.74 2.72 -15.97
C ARG A 388 19.54 3.32 -16.68
N ARG A 389 18.75 4.12 -15.99
CA ARG A 389 17.62 4.87 -16.55
C ARG A 389 18.06 5.87 -17.60
N LEU A 390 19.21 6.49 -17.38
CA LEU A 390 19.77 7.49 -18.28
C LEU A 390 20.52 6.88 -19.47
N ASN A 391 20.82 5.58 -19.42
CA ASN A 391 21.46 4.87 -20.53
C ASN A 391 20.41 4.13 -21.38
N PRO A 392 20.01 4.68 -22.55
CA PRO A 392 18.98 4.08 -23.39
C PRO A 392 19.38 2.73 -23.99
N ASP A 393 20.67 2.45 -24.09
CA ASP A 393 21.20 1.23 -24.71
C ASP A 393 21.40 0.10 -23.69
N HIS A 394 21.27 0.39 -22.40
CA HIS A 394 21.44 -0.62 -21.36
C HIS A 394 20.32 -1.67 -21.44
N PRO A 395 20.63 -2.99 -21.45
CA PRO A 395 19.63 -4.05 -21.55
C PRO A 395 18.51 -3.92 -20.51
N LEU A 396 18.85 -3.56 -19.27
CA LEU A 396 17.89 -3.35 -18.18
C LEU A 396 17.04 -2.07 -18.34
N GLN A 397 17.40 -1.14 -19.26
CA GLN A 397 16.58 0.01 -19.58
C GLN A 397 15.18 -0.40 -20.07
N ARG A 398 15.09 -1.51 -20.77
CA ARG A 398 13.83 -2.04 -21.30
C ARG A 398 12.97 -2.70 -20.21
N THR A 399 13.59 -3.24 -19.18
CA THR A 399 12.94 -4.04 -18.13
C THR A 399 12.71 -3.27 -16.82
N LYS A 400 13.36 -2.14 -16.59
CA LYS A 400 13.37 -1.43 -15.32
C LYS A 400 12.00 -1.00 -14.78
N TRP A 401 11.01 -0.89 -15.64
CA TRP A 401 9.65 -0.63 -15.22
C TRP A 401 8.85 -1.90 -14.97
N ASN A 402 9.39 -3.03 -15.38
CA ASN A 402 8.83 -4.36 -15.16
C ASN A 402 9.21 -4.92 -13.81
N GLY A 403 9.75 -4.09 -12.98
CA GLY A 403 10.40 -4.53 -11.78
C GLY A 403 11.85 -4.89 -12.11
N ILE A 404 12.69 -4.41 -11.28
CA ILE A 404 14.05 -4.86 -11.22
C ILE A 404 13.95 -6.28 -10.71
N SER A 405 14.38 -7.24 -11.50
CA SER A 405 14.40 -8.64 -11.06
C SER A 405 15.24 -8.74 -9.79
N GLU A 406 14.89 -9.64 -8.91
CA GLU A 406 15.69 -9.93 -7.70
C GLU A 406 17.16 -10.16 -8.03
N GLY A 407 17.45 -10.73 -9.21
CA GLY A 407 18.80 -10.90 -9.74
C GLY A 407 19.59 -9.61 -9.99
N MET A 408 18.94 -8.45 -10.08
CA MET A 408 19.67 -7.18 -10.30
C MET A 408 20.65 -6.85 -9.18
N TRP A 409 20.30 -7.20 -7.94
CA TRP A 409 21.16 -6.95 -6.77
C TRP A 409 22.17 -8.07 -6.53
N ALA A 410 22.14 -9.12 -7.33
CA ALA A 410 23.04 -10.25 -7.27
C ALA A 410 24.05 -10.29 -8.42
N ASP A 411 23.99 -9.34 -9.35
CA ASP A 411 24.90 -9.31 -10.50
C ASP A 411 26.23 -8.59 -10.19
N ASP A 412 27.25 -8.93 -10.99
CA ASP A 412 28.60 -8.39 -10.83
C ASP A 412 28.64 -6.87 -11.03
N GLU A 413 27.79 -6.33 -11.91
CA GLU A 413 27.74 -4.88 -12.16
C GLU A 413 27.25 -4.10 -10.93
N TRP A 414 26.32 -4.66 -10.14
CA TRP A 414 25.91 -4.06 -8.87
C TRP A 414 27.05 -4.09 -7.85
N ASN A 415 27.73 -5.22 -7.74
CA ASN A 415 28.88 -5.36 -6.83
C ASN A 415 30.00 -4.40 -7.21
N ASP A 416 30.35 -4.30 -8.49
CA ASP A 416 31.35 -3.35 -8.99
C ASP A 416 30.93 -1.90 -8.69
N PHE A 417 29.64 -1.57 -8.85
CA PHE A 417 29.13 -0.25 -8.50
C PHE A 417 29.28 0.05 -7.01
N LEU A 418 28.95 -0.90 -6.12
CA LEU A 418 29.16 -0.75 -4.68
C LEU A 418 30.61 -0.49 -4.32
N VAL A 419 31.55 -1.21 -4.95
CA VAL A 419 32.99 -0.97 -4.78
C VAL A 419 33.38 0.46 -5.14
N THR A 420 32.80 1.04 -6.21
CA THR A 420 33.06 2.46 -6.57
C THR A 420 32.57 3.44 -5.50
N LYS A 421 31.61 3.03 -4.66
CA LYS A 421 31.09 3.79 -3.52
C LYS A 421 31.83 3.49 -2.21
N GLY A 422 32.81 2.61 -2.23
CA GLY A 422 33.50 2.14 -1.03
C GLY A 422 32.61 1.30 -0.10
N MET A 423 31.64 0.59 -0.68
CA MET A 423 30.67 -0.23 0.03
C MET A 423 30.76 -1.70 -0.39
N THR A 424 30.33 -2.57 0.48
CA THR A 424 30.06 -3.98 0.16
C THR A 424 28.56 -4.27 0.40
N ASP A 425 28.09 -5.41 -0.10
CA ASP A 425 26.70 -5.82 0.18
C ASP A 425 26.44 -6.07 1.68
N GLU A 426 27.48 -6.41 2.44
CA GLU A 426 27.44 -6.59 3.89
C GLU A 426 27.41 -5.26 4.64
N ASP A 427 28.11 -4.23 4.20
CA ASP A 427 28.21 -2.90 4.84
C ASP A 427 26.86 -2.16 4.90
N GLY A 428 25.90 -2.57 4.09
CA GLY A 428 24.59 -1.97 4.08
C GLY A 428 23.75 -2.21 5.32
N PHE A 429 24.12 -3.12 6.22
CA PHE A 429 23.31 -3.46 7.39
C PHE A 429 23.60 -2.52 8.56
N VAL A 430 22.63 -1.68 8.91
CA VAL A 430 22.58 -0.98 10.18
C VAL A 430 21.82 -1.86 11.17
N GLY A 431 22.56 -2.54 12.02
CA GLY A 431 22.03 -3.25 13.18
C GLY A 431 21.37 -4.60 12.89
N GLN A 432 21.83 -5.57 13.60
CA GLN A 432 21.37 -6.95 13.80
C GLN A 432 20.85 -7.72 12.57
N LYS A 433 21.46 -8.90 12.36
CA LYS A 433 20.96 -10.00 11.50
C LYS A 433 19.43 -10.00 11.50
N LYS A 434 18.83 -10.23 10.30
CA LYS A 434 17.40 -10.57 10.13
C LYS A 434 16.91 -11.24 11.42
N ALA A 435 15.94 -10.62 12.09
CA ALA A 435 15.14 -11.38 13.01
C ALA A 435 14.57 -12.50 12.14
N GLU A 436 14.89 -13.75 12.43
CA GLU A 436 14.24 -14.88 11.81
C GLU A 436 12.76 -14.63 11.97
N VAL A 437 12.13 -14.25 10.86
CA VAL A 437 10.67 -14.22 10.76
C VAL A 437 10.34 -15.71 10.82
N SER A 438 9.88 -16.16 11.97
CA SER A 438 9.22 -17.45 12.08
C SER A 438 8.17 -17.47 10.97
N SER A 439 8.15 -18.54 10.21
CA SER A 439 7.24 -18.74 9.09
C SER A 439 5.81 -18.37 9.53
N LEU A 440 5.02 -17.82 8.61
CA LEU A 440 3.58 -17.57 8.83
C LEU A 440 2.82 -18.80 9.40
N ASP A 441 3.40 -19.98 9.31
CA ASP A 441 2.88 -21.26 9.83
C ASP A 441 2.86 -21.34 11.37
N GLU A 442 3.52 -20.44 12.09
CA GLU A 442 3.43 -20.37 13.55
C GLU A 442 2.31 -19.44 14.06
N PHE A 443 1.55 -18.82 13.17
CA PHE A 443 0.51 -17.85 13.52
C PHE A 443 -0.92 -18.23 13.05
N PHE A 444 -1.11 -19.48 12.58
CA PHE A 444 -2.44 -20.03 12.26
C PHE A 444 -2.78 -21.24 13.11
#